data_28dcfb3943fe18d8be1481f38ba616e5
#
_entry.id   28dcfb3943fe18d8be1481f38ba616e5
#
_cell.length_a   1.000
_cell.length_b   1.000
_cell.length_c   1.000
_cell.angle_alpha   90.00
_cell.angle_beta   90.00
_cell.angle_gamma   90.00
#
_symmetry.space_group_name_H-M   'P 1'
#
loop_
_entity.id
_entity.type
_entity.pdbx_description
1 polymer ?
#
loop_
_entity_poly.entity_id
_entity_poly.type
_entity_poly.pdbx_seq_one_letter_code
_entity_poly.pdbx_strand_id
1 'polypeptide(L)'
;MRKLVFLFVLFATFGVVARAADVTFKASAPEAVVMGETFRLSYTVNAEGKDIRVPEIPDFEVLIGPSTSTNMSTQIINGKMTTEPSLTFTYILQPKKEGTFNIAPATIKVKGANYTSNALVIKVLPPDKAEEATKGGSTGTGISKDDAFLTIDVSKRNVYEQEGILVTFKLYVRKDIGGIDQPKFSEFTGFLAQEVELPQNKQLVMENYKGKNYGTAIIKQTVLYPQRSGKITIPSGKLDIVLRVPGPARQRTSVFDDFFGSSSYIDVKKELTTPPVTIDVKPLPSGKPASFSGAVGNFTMTSSISSNNVKTDDAVTVKVKISGNGNIKLVKNPEVAFPNDFDVYDPKVEVDIKTTAAGTSGTKTIEYMAIPRYAGDFEIPAIAFSYFDTKTGSYKTITSEPYKLHVEQGKGGGTSSPVVSNFSNKESVKYLGKDIRYLKVNGIHFVPNNELFFGSFMYYMCYLIPAILFIVFFFIYRKQVKENSNLALVRTKKANKMAVRRLKNAGKLMKENKKEEFYDEVLRALWGYLSDKLSIPQANLTKDNVETELAKYGVDDALIKEFMDILNTCEFARYAPAQASDAMDKLYEQSVDAIGKMENTIKK
;
A
#
# COMPACT_ATOMS: atom_id res chain seq x y z
N MET A 1 -8.59 -0.22 -51.49
CA MET A 1 -9.51 -1.17 -50.83
C MET A 1 -8.81 -2.38 -50.18
N ARG A 2 -7.79 -3.00 -50.77
CA ARG A 2 -7.07 -4.15 -50.16
C ARG A 2 -6.31 -3.85 -48.87
N LYS A 3 -5.78 -2.63 -48.65
CA LYS A 3 -5.07 -2.23 -47.44
C LYS A 3 -6.01 -1.89 -46.26
N LEU A 4 -7.24 -1.50 -46.52
CA LEU A 4 -8.24 -1.20 -45.49
C LEU A 4 -8.88 -2.48 -44.92
N VAL A 5 -9.00 -3.52 -45.74
CA VAL A 5 -9.51 -4.84 -45.30
C VAL A 5 -8.47 -5.53 -44.39
N PHE A 6 -7.16 -5.35 -44.65
CA PHE A 6 -6.10 -5.91 -43.82
C PHE A 6 -6.03 -5.22 -42.43
N LEU A 7 -6.33 -3.92 -42.34
CA LEU A 7 -6.40 -3.19 -41.09
C LEU A 7 -7.62 -3.60 -40.25
N PHE A 8 -8.73 -3.92 -40.89
CA PHE A 8 -9.95 -4.36 -40.21
C PHE A 8 -9.84 -5.81 -39.68
N VAL A 9 -9.11 -6.67 -40.39
CA VAL A 9 -8.84 -8.05 -39.95
C VAL A 9 -7.82 -8.07 -38.81
N LEU A 10 -6.87 -7.15 -38.79
CA LEU A 10 -5.90 -7.01 -37.67
C LEU A 10 -6.57 -6.46 -36.39
N PHE A 11 -7.62 -5.65 -36.51
CA PHE A 11 -8.41 -5.15 -35.37
C PHE A 11 -9.43 -6.18 -34.84
N ALA A 12 -9.85 -7.11 -35.66
CA ALA A 12 -10.80 -8.17 -35.28
C ALA A 12 -10.13 -9.34 -34.53
N THR A 13 -8.79 -9.45 -34.54
CA THR A 13 -8.05 -10.50 -33.83
C THR A 13 -7.59 -10.07 -32.44
N PHE A 14 -7.77 -8.81 -32.03
CA PHE A 14 -7.70 -8.42 -30.62
C PHE A 14 -9.03 -8.81 -29.95
N GLY A 15 -9.27 -10.11 -29.87
CA GLY A 15 -10.27 -10.70 -29.00
C GLY A 15 -9.99 -10.20 -27.60
N VAL A 16 -10.90 -9.39 -27.05
CA VAL A 16 -10.96 -9.07 -25.65
C VAL A 16 -11.03 -10.42 -24.93
N VAL A 17 -9.88 -10.89 -24.44
CA VAL A 17 -9.83 -11.95 -23.44
C VAL A 17 -10.50 -11.31 -22.22
N ALA A 18 -11.80 -11.53 -22.09
CA ALA A 18 -12.51 -11.29 -20.85
C ALA A 18 -11.82 -12.20 -19.82
N ARG A 19 -10.86 -11.65 -19.06
CA ARG A 19 -10.37 -12.31 -17.88
C ARG A 19 -11.58 -12.46 -16.97
N ALA A 20 -12.11 -13.66 -16.89
CA ALA A 20 -12.96 -14.06 -15.78
C ALA A 20 -12.13 -13.75 -14.51
N ALA A 21 -12.72 -13.03 -13.58
CA ALA A 21 -12.07 -12.74 -12.30
C ALA A 21 -11.59 -14.08 -11.72
N ASP A 22 -10.28 -14.20 -11.46
CA ASP A 22 -9.71 -15.43 -10.92
C ASP A 22 -10.38 -15.71 -9.57
N VAL A 23 -11.00 -16.89 -9.45
CA VAL A 23 -11.58 -17.34 -8.19
C VAL A 23 -10.45 -17.53 -7.19
N THR A 24 -10.48 -16.76 -6.11
CA THR A 24 -9.53 -16.86 -5.01
C THR A 24 -10.21 -17.47 -3.80
N PHE A 25 -9.60 -18.49 -3.20
CA PHE A 25 -10.05 -19.11 -1.96
C PHE A 25 -8.93 -19.02 -0.93
N LYS A 26 -9.16 -18.35 0.18
CA LYS A 26 -8.14 -18.05 1.20
C LYS A 26 -8.61 -18.46 2.59
N ALA A 27 -7.69 -19.08 3.34
CA ALA A 27 -7.80 -19.31 4.77
C ALA A 27 -7.11 -18.17 5.54
N SER A 28 -7.70 -17.74 6.66
CA SER A 28 -7.16 -16.70 7.55
C SER A 28 -7.44 -17.06 9.01
N ALA A 29 -6.39 -16.96 9.84
CA ALA A 29 -6.47 -17.08 11.30
C ALA A 29 -5.34 -16.25 11.92
N PRO A 30 -5.35 -15.98 13.25
CA PRO A 30 -4.21 -15.39 13.95
C PRO A 30 -2.97 -16.29 13.85
N GLU A 31 -1.79 -15.69 13.64
CA GLU A 31 -0.51 -16.44 13.58
C GLU A 31 -0.13 -17.04 14.95
N ALA A 32 -0.59 -16.41 16.04
CA ALA A 32 -0.39 -16.92 17.39
C ALA A 32 -1.66 -16.73 18.24
N VAL A 33 -1.94 -17.70 19.08
CA VAL A 33 -3.09 -17.76 19.99
C VAL A 33 -2.64 -18.26 21.36
N VAL A 34 -3.43 -18.01 22.40
CA VAL A 34 -3.10 -18.42 23.77
C VAL A 34 -3.84 -19.71 24.12
N MET A 35 -3.19 -20.62 24.82
CA MET A 35 -3.82 -21.85 25.31
C MET A 35 -5.03 -21.54 26.17
N GLY A 36 -6.17 -22.19 25.86
CA GLY A 36 -7.43 -21.98 26.55
C GLY A 36 -8.29 -20.83 26.03
N GLU A 37 -7.75 -19.94 25.21
CA GLU A 37 -8.50 -18.88 24.54
C GLU A 37 -9.10 -19.36 23.21
N THR A 38 -10.23 -18.78 22.83
CA THR A 38 -10.86 -19.09 21.55
C THR A 38 -10.38 -18.14 20.45
N PHE A 39 -10.23 -18.65 19.23
CA PHE A 39 -9.87 -17.84 18.08
C PHE A 39 -10.72 -18.18 16.85
N ARG A 40 -10.68 -17.29 15.86
CA ARG A 40 -11.45 -17.41 14.63
C ARG A 40 -10.59 -17.93 13.50
N LEU A 41 -11.05 -19.01 12.86
CA LEU A 41 -10.55 -19.50 11.57
C LEU A 41 -11.59 -19.18 10.51
N SER A 42 -11.21 -18.45 9.45
CA SER A 42 -12.10 -18.04 8.38
C SER A 42 -11.59 -18.52 7.03
N TYR A 43 -12.50 -19.04 6.21
CA TYR A 43 -12.25 -19.38 4.81
C TYR A 43 -13.10 -18.47 3.92
N THR A 44 -12.48 -17.67 3.07
CA THR A 44 -13.17 -16.69 2.21
C THR A 44 -12.93 -17.00 0.75
N VAL A 45 -14.00 -17.08 -0.04
CA VAL A 45 -13.97 -17.22 -1.49
C VAL A 45 -14.67 -16.02 -2.14
N ASN A 46 -14.09 -15.47 -3.22
CA ASN A 46 -14.65 -14.34 -3.98
C ASN A 46 -15.68 -14.77 -5.04
N ALA A 47 -16.40 -15.84 -4.79
CA ALA A 47 -17.42 -16.39 -5.67
C ALA A 47 -18.48 -17.15 -4.87
N GLU A 48 -19.61 -17.47 -5.50
CA GLU A 48 -20.58 -18.40 -4.93
C GLU A 48 -20.01 -19.82 -4.94
N GLY A 49 -19.64 -20.32 -3.76
CA GLY A 49 -19.09 -21.66 -3.55
C GLY A 49 -20.04 -22.57 -2.79
N LYS A 50 -19.96 -23.87 -3.06
CA LYS A 50 -20.70 -24.92 -2.34
C LYS A 50 -19.72 -26.02 -1.93
N ASP A 51 -20.10 -26.84 -0.97
CA ASP A 51 -19.36 -28.05 -0.54
C ASP A 51 -17.94 -27.73 -0.08
N ILE A 52 -17.79 -26.84 0.89
CA ILE A 52 -16.51 -26.64 1.55
C ILE A 52 -16.10 -27.92 2.31
N ARG A 53 -14.86 -28.37 2.09
CA ARG A 53 -14.25 -29.48 2.83
C ARG A 53 -13.05 -28.94 3.59
N VAL A 54 -13.20 -28.85 4.89
CA VAL A 54 -12.13 -28.45 5.82
C VAL A 54 -11.40 -29.72 6.26
N PRO A 55 -10.06 -29.74 6.29
CA PRO A 55 -9.30 -30.87 6.79
C PRO A 55 -9.57 -31.11 8.28
N GLU A 56 -9.29 -32.32 8.77
CA GLU A 56 -9.31 -32.59 10.19
C GLU A 56 -8.27 -31.73 10.92
N ILE A 57 -8.67 -31.12 12.03
CA ILE A 57 -7.85 -30.23 12.87
C ILE A 57 -7.77 -30.82 14.29
N PRO A 58 -7.08 -31.96 14.49
CA PRO A 58 -7.12 -32.71 15.75
C PRO A 58 -6.52 -31.94 16.94
N ASP A 59 -5.64 -31.00 16.68
CA ASP A 59 -4.93 -30.20 17.68
C ASP A 59 -5.79 -29.06 18.25
N PHE A 60 -6.95 -28.79 17.64
CA PHE A 60 -7.89 -27.78 18.04
C PHE A 60 -9.28 -28.39 18.26
N GLU A 61 -10.03 -27.83 19.20
CA GLU A 61 -11.44 -28.14 19.41
C GLU A 61 -12.30 -27.14 18.64
N VAL A 62 -13.24 -27.65 17.85
CA VAL A 62 -14.19 -26.79 17.11
C VAL A 62 -15.38 -26.53 18.03
N LEU A 63 -15.49 -25.34 18.58
CA LEU A 63 -16.57 -24.94 19.45
C LEU A 63 -17.82 -24.53 18.69
N ILE A 64 -17.63 -23.76 17.59
CA ILE A 64 -18.72 -23.25 16.74
C ILE A 64 -18.26 -23.30 15.29
N GLY A 65 -19.15 -23.72 14.37
CA GLY A 65 -18.94 -23.58 12.94
C GLY A 65 -19.41 -24.76 12.09
N PRO A 66 -19.46 -24.53 10.77
CA PRO A 66 -19.22 -23.25 10.09
C PRO A 66 -20.40 -22.27 10.23
N SER A 67 -20.12 -21.01 10.57
CA SER A 67 -21.04 -19.90 10.38
C SER A 67 -20.74 -19.26 9.02
N THR A 68 -21.77 -19.07 8.20
CA THR A 68 -21.62 -18.56 6.82
C THR A 68 -22.08 -17.11 6.74
N SER A 69 -21.25 -16.25 6.17
CA SER A 69 -21.62 -14.87 5.86
C SER A 69 -21.33 -14.55 4.40
N THR A 70 -22.26 -13.84 3.74
CA THR A 70 -22.11 -13.38 2.36
C THR A 70 -21.96 -11.87 2.36
N ASN A 71 -20.86 -11.37 1.80
CA ASN A 71 -20.61 -9.95 1.58
C ASN A 71 -20.60 -9.66 0.08
N MET A 72 -21.20 -8.54 -0.32
CA MET A 72 -21.11 -8.01 -1.68
C MET A 72 -20.20 -6.79 -1.67
N SER A 73 -19.03 -6.89 -2.27
CA SER A 73 -18.13 -5.77 -2.48
C SER A 73 -18.41 -5.13 -3.84
N THR A 74 -18.75 -3.85 -3.86
CA THR A 74 -18.99 -3.12 -5.10
C THR A 74 -17.84 -2.12 -5.30
N GLN A 75 -17.06 -2.34 -6.35
CA GLN A 75 -16.00 -1.42 -6.76
C GLN A 75 -16.41 -0.67 -8.04
N ILE A 76 -16.11 0.61 -8.08
CA ILE A 76 -16.29 1.45 -9.28
C ILE A 76 -14.90 1.81 -9.79
N ILE A 77 -14.48 1.14 -10.86
CA ILE A 77 -13.22 1.42 -11.55
C ILE A 77 -13.54 1.97 -12.94
N ASN A 78 -13.05 3.17 -13.25
CA ASN A 78 -13.26 3.85 -14.53
C ASN A 78 -14.75 3.93 -14.97
N GLY A 79 -15.66 4.19 -14.01
CA GLY A 79 -17.09 4.29 -14.30
C GLY A 79 -17.82 2.96 -14.51
N LYS A 80 -17.13 1.82 -14.46
CA LYS A 80 -17.73 0.49 -14.45
C LYS A 80 -17.89 0.00 -13.02
N MET A 81 -19.10 -0.30 -12.64
CA MET A 81 -19.47 -0.89 -11.36
C MET A 81 -19.32 -2.41 -11.47
N THR A 82 -18.36 -2.95 -10.71
CA THR A 82 -18.17 -4.40 -10.58
C THR A 82 -18.60 -4.79 -9.17
N THR A 83 -19.54 -5.72 -9.07
CA THR A 83 -19.99 -6.28 -7.79
C THR A 83 -19.46 -7.70 -7.69
N GLU A 84 -18.60 -7.96 -6.72
CA GLU A 84 -18.04 -9.28 -6.43
C GLU A 84 -18.67 -9.83 -5.16
N PRO A 85 -19.38 -10.98 -5.22
CA PRO A 85 -19.83 -11.66 -4.02
C PRO A 85 -18.64 -12.34 -3.34
N SER A 86 -18.54 -12.23 -2.03
CA SER A 86 -17.61 -13.03 -1.24
C SER A 86 -18.35 -13.83 -0.19
N LEU A 87 -18.04 -15.11 -0.12
CA LEU A 87 -18.61 -16.05 0.83
C LEU A 87 -17.54 -16.41 1.86
N THR A 88 -17.83 -16.21 3.15
CA THR A 88 -16.91 -16.49 4.24
C THR A 88 -17.50 -17.52 5.18
N PHE A 89 -16.76 -18.60 5.43
CA PHE A 89 -17.06 -19.64 6.41
C PHE A 89 -16.18 -19.42 7.63
N THR A 90 -16.80 -19.26 8.79
CA THR A 90 -16.11 -18.95 10.06
C THR A 90 -16.30 -20.07 11.07
N TYR A 91 -15.18 -20.49 11.66
CA TYR A 91 -15.09 -21.45 12.76
C TYR A 91 -14.53 -20.76 14.00
N ILE A 92 -15.03 -21.10 15.17
CA ILE A 92 -14.45 -20.72 16.45
C ILE A 92 -13.77 -21.94 17.02
N LEU A 93 -12.46 -21.84 17.20
CA LEU A 93 -11.60 -22.93 17.64
C LEU A 93 -10.98 -22.62 19.00
N GLN A 94 -10.63 -23.68 19.75
CA GLN A 94 -9.86 -23.59 20.99
C GLN A 94 -8.66 -24.55 20.91
N PRO A 95 -7.44 -24.11 21.25
CA PRO A 95 -6.26 -24.98 21.25
C PRO A 95 -6.35 -26.04 22.36
N LYS A 96 -5.94 -27.29 22.05
CA LYS A 96 -5.89 -28.40 23.04
C LYS A 96 -4.53 -28.54 23.73
N LYS A 97 -3.45 -28.05 23.09
CA LYS A 97 -2.06 -28.11 23.61
C LYS A 97 -1.21 -26.97 23.06
N GLU A 98 -0.14 -26.66 23.78
CA GLU A 98 0.86 -25.67 23.37
C GLU A 98 1.74 -26.24 22.24
N GLY A 99 2.26 -25.34 21.38
CA GLY A 99 3.16 -25.71 20.28
C GLY A 99 2.88 -24.96 18.99
N THR A 100 3.46 -25.44 17.90
CA THR A 100 3.21 -24.90 16.55
C THR A 100 2.52 -25.97 15.73
N PHE A 101 1.37 -25.62 15.19
CA PHE A 101 0.48 -26.54 14.48
C PHE A 101 0.24 -26.03 13.05
N ASN A 102 0.13 -26.97 12.13
CA ASN A 102 -0.15 -26.68 10.74
C ASN A 102 -1.59 -27.09 10.39
N ILE A 103 -2.39 -26.16 9.90
CA ILE A 103 -3.72 -26.44 9.35
C ILE A 103 -3.54 -26.60 7.84
N ALA A 104 -3.87 -27.80 7.34
CA ALA A 104 -3.79 -28.11 5.92
C ALA A 104 -4.80 -27.29 5.11
N PRO A 105 -4.58 -27.12 3.79
CA PRO A 105 -5.51 -26.40 2.92
C PRO A 105 -6.91 -27.02 2.88
N ALA A 106 -7.95 -26.18 2.91
CA ALA A 106 -9.33 -26.58 2.66
C ALA A 106 -9.64 -26.53 1.15
N THR A 107 -10.68 -27.24 0.72
CA THR A 107 -11.15 -27.23 -0.66
C THR A 107 -12.60 -26.79 -0.74
N ILE A 108 -12.97 -26.08 -1.82
CA ILE A 108 -14.33 -25.63 -2.10
C ILE A 108 -14.66 -25.83 -3.58
N LYS A 109 -15.92 -26.15 -3.88
CA LYS A 109 -16.40 -26.22 -5.26
C LYS A 109 -17.04 -24.91 -5.68
N VAL A 110 -16.55 -24.33 -6.79
CA VAL A 110 -17.12 -23.14 -7.44
C VAL A 110 -17.38 -23.48 -8.90
N LYS A 111 -18.63 -23.38 -9.32
CA LYS A 111 -19.07 -23.71 -10.71
C LYS A 111 -18.56 -25.06 -11.22
N GLY A 112 -18.47 -26.06 -10.34
CA GLY A 112 -18.03 -27.42 -10.68
C GLY A 112 -16.51 -27.66 -10.62
N ALA A 113 -15.68 -26.63 -10.47
CA ALA A 113 -14.25 -26.74 -10.28
C ALA A 113 -13.87 -26.69 -8.80
N ASN A 114 -12.80 -27.40 -8.41
CA ASN A 114 -12.29 -27.38 -7.05
C ASN A 114 -11.21 -26.30 -6.90
N TYR A 115 -11.32 -25.49 -5.85
CA TYR A 115 -10.32 -24.51 -5.45
C TYR A 115 -9.79 -24.85 -4.07
N THR A 116 -8.49 -24.60 -3.87
CA THR A 116 -7.78 -24.94 -2.64
C THR A 116 -7.29 -23.68 -1.95
N SER A 117 -7.44 -23.60 -0.64
CA SER A 117 -6.94 -22.49 0.17
C SER A 117 -5.42 -22.61 0.41
N ASN A 118 -4.83 -21.56 1.00
CA ASN A 118 -3.50 -21.64 1.59
C ASN A 118 -3.53 -22.51 2.86
N ALA A 119 -2.39 -23.10 3.21
CA ALA A 119 -2.13 -23.65 4.53
C ALA A 119 -1.92 -22.54 5.55
N LEU A 120 -2.18 -22.82 6.84
CA LEU A 120 -1.93 -21.91 7.95
C LEU A 120 -1.02 -22.56 8.98
N VAL A 121 -0.12 -21.77 9.56
CA VAL A 121 0.71 -22.18 10.71
C VAL A 121 0.26 -21.34 11.90
N ILE A 122 -0.16 -22.01 12.98
CA ILE A 122 -0.65 -21.36 14.20
C ILE A 122 0.25 -21.74 15.37
N LYS A 123 0.81 -20.74 16.04
CA LYS A 123 1.59 -20.93 17.26
C LYS A 123 0.70 -20.78 18.48
N VAL A 124 0.55 -21.85 19.27
CA VAL A 124 -0.17 -21.83 20.54
C VAL A 124 0.80 -21.51 21.67
N LEU A 125 0.59 -20.38 22.31
CA LEU A 125 1.38 -19.86 23.43
C LEU A 125 0.85 -20.36 24.77
N PRO A 126 1.71 -20.50 25.80
CA PRO A 126 1.25 -20.82 27.14
C PRO A 126 0.32 -19.73 27.70
N PRO A 127 -0.57 -20.06 28.64
CA PRO A 127 -1.36 -19.07 29.34
C PRO A 127 -0.46 -18.14 30.16
N ASP A 128 -0.95 -16.95 30.49
CA ASP A 128 -0.25 -16.02 31.36
C ASP A 128 0.10 -16.68 32.70
N LYS A 129 1.32 -16.51 33.17
CA LYS A 129 1.67 -16.91 34.53
C LYS A 129 0.83 -16.10 35.50
N ALA A 130 0.19 -16.79 36.45
CA ALA A 130 -0.58 -16.15 37.51
C ALA A 130 0.29 -15.11 38.23
N GLU A 131 -0.19 -13.86 38.33
CA GLU A 131 0.47 -12.84 39.13
C GLU A 131 0.41 -13.26 40.61
N GLU A 132 1.58 -13.49 41.22
CA GLU A 132 1.66 -13.39 42.67
C GLU A 132 1.25 -11.95 43.00
N ALA A 133 0.21 -11.83 43.81
CA ALA A 133 -0.43 -10.56 44.18
C ALA A 133 0.57 -9.66 44.94
N THR A 134 1.46 -9.02 44.23
CA THR A 134 2.24 -7.89 44.73
C THR A 134 1.28 -6.70 44.82
N LYS A 135 0.88 -6.36 46.04
CA LYS A 135 0.19 -5.12 46.41
C LYS A 135 1.11 -3.92 46.05
N GLY A 136 1.10 -3.55 44.79
CA GLY A 136 1.80 -2.36 44.26
C GLY A 136 0.73 -1.38 43.79
N GLY A 137 0.64 -0.24 44.50
CA GLY A 137 -0.36 0.79 44.36
C GLY A 137 -0.70 1.18 42.93
N SER A 138 -1.94 1.00 42.56
CA SER A 138 -2.60 1.54 41.38
C SER A 138 -2.69 3.06 41.56
N THR A 139 -1.88 3.80 40.81
CA THR A 139 -2.16 5.22 40.58
C THR A 139 -3.37 5.32 39.65
N GLY A 140 -4.43 5.87 40.14
CA GLY A 140 -5.75 6.31 39.64
C GLY A 140 -6.26 6.07 38.19
N THR A 141 -5.48 5.55 37.24
CA THR A 141 -5.90 5.36 35.85
C THR A 141 -6.09 3.89 35.42
N GLY A 142 -5.86 2.93 36.33
CA GLY A 142 -6.02 1.49 36.03
C GLY A 142 -5.03 0.93 35.00
N ILE A 143 -3.99 1.69 34.57
CA ILE A 143 -2.99 1.26 33.60
C ILE A 143 -1.66 1.01 34.29
N SER A 144 -1.21 -0.25 34.27
CA SER A 144 0.12 -0.66 34.73
C SER A 144 1.21 -0.30 33.71
N LYS A 145 2.46 -0.24 34.18
CA LYS A 145 3.64 -0.15 33.28
C LYS A 145 3.73 -1.37 32.36
N ASP A 146 3.28 -2.52 32.82
CA ASP A 146 3.28 -3.78 32.08
C ASP A 146 2.17 -3.89 31.02
N ASP A 147 1.15 -3.02 31.05
CA ASP A 147 0.06 -3.05 30.06
C ASP A 147 0.51 -2.60 28.68
N ALA A 148 1.51 -1.72 28.61
CA ALA A 148 2.13 -1.35 27.34
C ALA A 148 3.54 -0.79 27.56
N PHE A 149 4.49 -1.23 26.76
CA PHE A 149 5.88 -0.76 26.75
C PHE A 149 6.51 -0.89 25.37
N LEU A 150 7.58 -0.13 25.14
CA LEU A 150 8.38 -0.15 23.93
C LEU A 150 9.75 -0.73 24.24
N THR A 151 10.24 -1.67 23.42
CA THR A 151 11.58 -2.22 23.52
C THR A 151 12.46 -1.74 22.37
N ILE A 152 13.77 -1.76 22.61
CA ILE A 152 14.80 -1.63 21.59
C ILE A 152 15.67 -2.88 21.59
N ASP A 153 15.67 -3.60 20.48
CA ASP A 153 16.49 -4.78 20.28
C ASP A 153 17.59 -4.48 19.26
N VAL A 154 18.81 -4.86 19.58
CA VAL A 154 19.97 -4.69 18.71
C VAL A 154 20.60 -6.05 18.41
N SER A 155 20.87 -6.33 17.15
CA SER A 155 21.41 -7.65 16.74
C SER A 155 22.81 -7.93 17.31
N LYS A 156 23.62 -6.88 17.50
CA LYS A 156 24.99 -6.96 18.03
C LYS A 156 25.34 -5.70 18.82
N ARG A 157 26.07 -5.85 19.93
CA ARG A 157 26.56 -4.72 20.73
C ARG A 157 28.06 -4.47 20.56
N ASN A 158 28.80 -5.47 20.06
CA ASN A 158 30.24 -5.38 19.77
C ASN A 158 30.42 -5.63 18.26
N VAL A 159 30.87 -4.64 17.53
CA VAL A 159 30.97 -4.67 16.07
C VAL A 159 32.23 -3.95 15.60
N TYR A 160 32.60 -4.11 14.36
CA TYR A 160 33.62 -3.31 13.70
C TYR A 160 33.01 -2.02 13.09
N GLU A 161 33.91 -1.05 12.83
CA GLU A 161 33.51 0.11 12.02
C GLU A 161 32.84 -0.35 10.73
N GLN A 162 31.72 0.31 10.37
CA GLN A 162 30.91 0.04 9.18
C GLN A 162 30.31 -1.38 9.10
N GLU A 163 30.34 -2.16 10.18
CA GLU A 163 29.57 -3.39 10.28
C GLU A 163 28.09 -3.09 10.55
N GLY A 164 27.18 -3.68 9.78
CA GLY A 164 25.74 -3.45 9.91
C GLY A 164 25.14 -4.03 11.19
N ILE A 165 24.36 -3.21 11.91
CA ILE A 165 23.64 -3.57 13.13
C ILE A 165 22.15 -3.39 12.86
N LEU A 166 21.36 -4.45 12.98
CA LEU A 166 19.91 -4.31 12.95
C LEU A 166 19.40 -3.80 14.29
N VAL A 167 18.64 -2.71 14.26
CA VAL A 167 17.95 -2.11 15.41
C VAL A 167 16.46 -2.20 15.16
N THR A 168 15.74 -2.79 16.12
CA THR A 168 14.30 -2.99 16.06
C THR A 168 13.62 -2.33 17.26
N PHE A 169 12.71 -1.41 17.01
CA PHE A 169 11.81 -0.87 18.03
C PHE A 169 10.50 -1.63 17.96
N LYS A 170 10.14 -2.31 19.06
CA LYS A 170 8.99 -3.19 19.13
C LYS A 170 8.05 -2.79 20.25
N LEU A 171 6.78 -2.61 19.91
CA LEU A 171 5.69 -2.34 20.85
C LEU A 171 5.16 -3.66 21.40
N TYR A 172 4.93 -3.67 22.72
CA TYR A 172 4.22 -4.73 23.43
C TYR A 172 3.00 -4.11 24.13
N VAL A 173 1.83 -4.71 23.96
CA VAL A 173 0.58 -4.20 24.51
C VAL A 173 -0.36 -5.33 24.91
N ARG A 174 -1.04 -5.19 26.08
CA ARG A 174 -2.04 -6.13 26.59
C ARG A 174 -3.46 -5.56 26.54
N LYS A 175 -3.60 -4.28 26.30
CA LYS A 175 -4.89 -3.57 26.22
C LYS A 175 -5.20 -3.19 24.77
N ASP A 176 -6.46 -2.93 24.50
CA ASP A 176 -6.87 -2.46 23.18
C ASP A 176 -6.24 -1.10 22.86
N ILE A 177 -5.77 -0.95 21.63
CA ILE A 177 -5.19 0.29 21.13
C ILE A 177 -6.28 1.11 20.46
N GLY A 178 -6.52 2.31 20.99
CA GLY A 178 -7.40 3.32 20.37
C GLY A 178 -6.71 4.11 19.27
N GLY A 179 -5.37 4.24 19.34
CA GLY A 179 -4.55 4.93 18.35
C GLY A 179 -3.06 4.85 18.67
N ILE A 180 -2.25 5.01 17.63
CA ILE A 180 -0.79 5.11 17.71
C ILE A 180 -0.40 6.40 16.99
N ASP A 181 0.25 7.33 17.70
CA ASP A 181 0.78 8.54 17.10
C ASP A 181 2.08 8.24 16.33
N GLN A 182 2.55 9.21 15.55
CA GLN A 182 3.80 9.05 14.82
C GLN A 182 4.96 8.89 15.82
N PRO A 183 5.80 7.85 15.67
CA PRO A 183 6.91 7.60 16.57
C PRO A 183 7.97 8.71 16.41
N LYS A 184 8.53 9.15 17.54
CA LYS A 184 9.58 10.16 17.61
C LYS A 184 10.92 9.48 17.89
N PHE A 185 11.74 9.38 16.85
CA PHE A 185 13.10 8.87 16.96
C PHE A 185 14.09 10.01 16.72
N SER A 186 15.04 10.16 17.64
CA SER A 186 16.18 11.07 17.44
C SER A 186 17.09 10.53 16.32
N GLU A 187 17.89 11.40 15.72
CA GLU A 187 18.89 10.99 14.73
C GLU A 187 19.93 10.06 15.37
N PHE A 188 20.34 9.06 14.62
CA PHE A 188 21.37 8.10 15.05
C PHE A 188 22.77 8.68 14.82
N THR A 189 23.14 9.67 15.63
CA THR A 189 24.43 10.36 15.52
C THR A 189 25.60 9.38 15.57
N GLY A 190 26.50 9.45 14.59
CA GLY A 190 27.65 8.54 14.46
C GLY A 190 27.35 7.25 13.71
N PHE A 191 26.13 7.08 13.20
CA PHE A 191 25.75 5.99 12.32
C PHE A 191 25.22 6.49 10.99
N LEU A 192 25.45 5.73 9.93
CA LEU A 192 24.63 5.80 8.73
C LEU A 192 23.45 4.86 8.92
N ALA A 193 22.23 5.38 8.80
CA ALA A 193 21.01 4.61 8.97
C ALA A 193 20.40 4.24 7.61
N GLN A 194 19.97 2.99 7.49
CA GLN A 194 19.19 2.49 6.34
C GLN A 194 17.92 1.85 6.87
N GLU A 195 16.77 2.42 6.53
CA GLU A 195 15.49 1.93 7.02
C GLU A 195 15.08 0.64 6.31
N VAL A 196 14.48 -0.27 7.08
CA VAL A 196 13.83 -1.47 6.56
C VAL A 196 12.37 -1.12 6.29
N GLU A 197 11.90 -1.38 5.08
CA GLU A 197 10.50 -1.17 4.74
C GLU A 197 9.61 -2.15 5.51
N LEU A 198 8.69 -1.61 6.29
CA LEU A 198 7.71 -2.37 7.05
C LEU A 198 6.34 -2.33 6.34
N PRO A 199 5.52 -3.40 6.48
CA PRO A 199 4.15 -3.40 5.97
C PRO A 199 3.35 -2.22 6.51
N GLN A 200 2.56 -1.56 5.66
CA GLN A 200 1.73 -0.43 6.07
C GLN A 200 0.63 -0.86 7.06
N ASN A 201 0.04 -2.04 6.87
CA ASN A 201 -0.93 -2.62 7.80
C ASN A 201 -0.20 -3.38 8.90
N LYS A 202 0.01 -2.70 10.03
CA LYS A 202 0.61 -3.30 11.22
C LYS A 202 -0.48 -4.03 12.00
N GLN A 203 -0.55 -5.35 11.83
CA GLN A 203 -1.36 -6.20 12.69
C GLN A 203 -0.56 -6.56 13.95
N LEU A 204 -1.24 -6.61 15.10
CA LEU A 204 -0.62 -7.09 16.34
C LEU A 204 -0.47 -8.61 16.26
N VAL A 205 0.74 -9.09 16.48
CA VAL A 205 1.04 -10.53 16.58
C VAL A 205 1.17 -10.89 18.06
N MET A 206 0.49 -11.94 18.51
CA MET A 206 0.57 -12.38 19.89
C MET A 206 1.92 -13.06 20.15
N GLU A 207 2.60 -12.62 21.19
CA GLU A 207 3.87 -13.19 21.65
C GLU A 207 3.89 -13.31 23.18
N ASN A 208 4.54 -14.38 23.67
CA ASN A 208 4.81 -14.52 25.10
C ASN A 208 6.14 -13.84 25.44
N TYR A 209 6.10 -12.85 26.33
CA TYR A 209 7.26 -12.16 26.83
C TYR A 209 7.30 -12.23 28.36
N LYS A 210 8.34 -12.87 28.90
CA LYS A 210 8.54 -13.08 30.35
C LYS A 210 7.34 -13.76 31.07
N GLY A 211 6.65 -14.68 30.35
CA GLY A 211 5.53 -15.43 30.87
C GLY A 211 4.18 -14.71 30.81
N LYS A 212 4.10 -13.56 30.13
CA LYS A 212 2.85 -12.85 29.86
C LYS A 212 2.66 -12.70 28.36
N ASN A 213 1.43 -12.74 27.89
CA ASN A 213 1.10 -12.63 26.46
C ASN A 213 0.79 -11.18 26.08
N TYR A 214 1.38 -10.73 24.99
CA TYR A 214 1.28 -9.38 24.45
C TYR A 214 0.94 -9.40 22.99
N GLY A 215 0.09 -8.50 22.57
CA GLY A 215 0.03 -8.09 21.17
C GLY A 215 1.27 -7.26 20.84
N THR A 216 2.03 -7.66 19.82
CA THR A 216 3.29 -7.00 19.47
C THR A 216 3.24 -6.45 18.06
N ALA A 217 3.92 -5.32 17.85
CA ALA A 217 4.14 -4.76 16.51
C ALA A 217 5.53 -4.15 16.39
N ILE A 218 6.18 -4.36 15.25
CA ILE A 218 7.42 -3.66 14.92
C ILE A 218 7.06 -2.24 14.48
N ILE A 219 7.53 -1.26 15.24
CA ILE A 219 7.26 0.16 14.98
C ILE A 219 8.26 0.74 13.99
N LYS A 220 9.55 0.45 14.22
CA LYS A 220 10.65 0.85 13.32
C LYS A 220 11.73 -0.21 13.30
N GLN A 221 12.29 -0.43 12.11
CA GLN A 221 13.42 -1.31 11.93
C GLN A 221 14.45 -0.62 11.04
N THR A 222 15.71 -0.63 11.44
CA THR A 222 16.77 0.13 10.77
C THR A 222 18.09 -0.62 10.88
N VAL A 223 18.84 -0.68 9.77
CA VAL A 223 20.23 -1.15 9.78
C VAL A 223 21.14 0.06 9.97
N LEU A 224 21.94 0.05 11.03
CA LEU A 224 22.88 1.11 11.39
C LEU A 224 24.31 0.67 11.07
N TYR A 225 25.08 1.54 10.43
CA TYR A 225 26.49 1.37 10.12
C TYR A 225 27.30 2.40 10.89
N PRO A 226 28.07 2.01 11.94
CA PRO A 226 28.88 2.94 12.73
C PRO A 226 29.99 3.55 11.86
N GLN A 227 30.15 4.87 11.94
CA GLN A 227 31.08 5.64 11.11
C GLN A 227 32.41 5.93 11.82
N ARG A 228 32.54 5.56 13.08
CA ARG A 228 33.75 5.72 13.90
C ARG A 228 33.86 4.62 14.93
N SER A 229 35.05 4.33 15.39
CA SER A 229 35.32 3.45 16.53
C SER A 229 35.01 4.10 17.89
N GLY A 230 34.97 3.27 18.92
CA GLY A 230 34.66 3.64 20.28
C GLY A 230 33.20 3.39 20.65
N LYS A 231 32.80 3.92 21.80
CA LYS A 231 31.42 3.76 22.28
C LYS A 231 30.50 4.77 21.60
N ILE A 232 29.48 4.29 20.95
CA ILE A 232 28.43 5.10 20.30
C ILE A 232 27.10 4.70 20.90
N THR A 233 26.29 5.67 21.27
CA THR A 233 24.98 5.42 21.91
C THR A 233 23.85 5.64 20.92
N ILE A 234 22.99 4.62 20.80
CA ILE A 234 21.71 4.71 20.11
C ILE A 234 20.73 5.40 21.06
N PRO A 235 20.12 6.54 20.68
CA PRO A 235 19.26 7.30 21.56
C PRO A 235 17.94 6.57 21.85
N SER A 236 17.25 7.01 22.92
CA SER A 236 15.91 6.54 23.26
C SER A 236 14.91 6.84 22.15
N GLY A 237 14.08 5.87 21.83
CA GLY A 237 12.88 6.06 21.00
C GLY A 237 11.68 6.43 21.89
N LYS A 238 10.79 7.27 21.38
CA LYS A 238 9.53 7.65 22.02
C LYS A 238 8.34 7.32 21.11
N LEU A 239 7.27 6.81 21.73
CA LEU A 239 6.03 6.47 21.05
C LEU A 239 4.85 6.87 21.92
N ASP A 240 3.98 7.73 21.41
CA ASP A 240 2.74 8.09 22.05
C ASP A 240 1.63 7.15 21.56
N ILE A 241 0.94 6.50 22.50
CA ILE A 241 -0.17 5.58 22.20
C ILE A 241 -1.41 5.98 22.99
N VAL A 242 -2.56 5.62 22.45
CA VAL A 242 -3.86 5.72 23.12
C VAL A 242 -4.33 4.31 23.47
N LEU A 243 -4.41 4.01 24.75
CA LEU A 243 -4.95 2.75 25.25
C LEU A 243 -6.42 2.90 25.59
N ARG A 244 -7.23 1.97 25.13
CA ARG A 244 -8.65 1.89 25.44
C ARG A 244 -8.86 0.99 26.65
N VAL A 245 -9.34 1.57 27.73
CA VAL A 245 -9.61 0.85 28.96
C VAL A 245 -11.08 0.92 29.33
N PRO A 246 -11.65 -0.10 29.95
CA PRO A 246 -13.00 -0.03 30.49
C PRO A 246 -13.14 1.15 31.46
N GLY A 247 -14.13 1.98 31.25
CA GLY A 247 -14.47 3.07 32.17
C GLY A 247 -15.01 2.53 33.51
N PRO A 248 -15.08 3.38 34.55
CA PRO A 248 -15.65 3.00 35.82
C PRO A 248 -17.10 2.53 35.61
N ALA A 249 -17.44 1.37 36.19
CA ALA A 249 -18.78 0.83 36.11
C ALA A 249 -19.76 1.86 36.70
N ARG A 250 -20.61 2.45 35.85
CA ARG A 250 -21.73 3.24 36.32
C ARG A 250 -22.65 2.34 37.15
N GLN A 251 -23.09 2.82 38.32
CA GLN A 251 -24.10 2.12 39.08
C GLN A 251 -25.31 1.85 38.18
N ARG A 252 -25.63 0.59 38.00
CA ARG A 252 -26.75 0.11 37.19
C ARG A 252 -28.06 0.63 37.82
N THR A 253 -28.75 1.51 37.11
CA THR A 253 -30.00 2.13 37.59
C THR A 253 -31.25 1.57 36.93
N SER A 254 -31.11 0.74 35.87
CA SER A 254 -32.25 0.17 35.15
C SER A 254 -31.91 -1.15 34.46
N VAL A 255 -32.89 -2.05 34.36
CA VAL A 255 -32.85 -3.34 33.63
C VAL A 255 -32.67 -3.13 32.12
N PHE A 256 -32.95 -1.91 31.59
CA PHE A 256 -32.74 -1.52 30.21
C PHE A 256 -31.25 -1.24 29.89
N ASP A 257 -30.44 -0.87 30.89
CA ASP A 257 -29.00 -0.66 30.71
C ASP A 257 -28.24 -1.97 30.41
N ASP A 258 -28.81 -3.14 30.77
CA ASP A 258 -28.24 -4.45 30.47
C ASP A 258 -28.42 -4.85 28.98
N PHE A 259 -29.45 -4.32 28.32
CA PHE A 259 -29.74 -4.68 26.90
C PHE A 259 -29.13 -3.73 25.88
N PHE A 260 -28.90 -2.46 26.26
CA PHE A 260 -28.30 -1.40 25.42
C PHE A 260 -27.05 -0.78 26.03
N GLY A 261 -26.50 -1.36 27.08
CA GLY A 261 -25.32 -0.89 27.78
C GLY A 261 -24.09 -0.87 26.88
N SER A 262 -23.84 0.25 26.24
CA SER A 262 -22.54 0.52 25.64
C SER A 262 -21.52 0.52 26.77
N SER A 263 -20.64 -0.48 26.80
CA SER A 263 -19.47 -0.50 27.66
C SER A 263 -18.71 0.82 27.42
N SER A 264 -18.72 1.68 28.45
CA SER A 264 -18.03 2.96 28.43
C SER A 264 -16.52 2.67 28.43
N TYR A 265 -15.84 2.90 27.32
CA TYR A 265 -14.39 2.87 27.25
C TYR A 265 -13.84 4.28 27.44
N ILE A 266 -12.70 4.37 28.11
CA ILE A 266 -11.94 5.62 28.26
C ILE A 266 -10.65 5.47 27.48
N ASP A 267 -10.36 6.45 26.63
CA ASP A 267 -9.12 6.52 25.89
C ASP A 267 -8.07 7.27 26.73
N VAL A 268 -6.98 6.58 27.10
CA VAL A 268 -5.89 7.11 27.93
C VAL A 268 -4.61 7.21 27.11
N LYS A 269 -4.06 8.40 27.01
CA LYS A 269 -2.76 8.63 26.34
C LYS A 269 -1.62 8.21 27.24
N LYS A 270 -0.63 7.50 26.65
CA LYS A 270 0.58 7.03 27.33
C LYS A 270 1.79 7.24 26.43
N GLU A 271 2.83 7.94 26.92
CA GLU A 271 4.13 8.01 26.28
C GLU A 271 4.95 6.78 26.69
N LEU A 272 5.45 6.05 25.69
CA LEU A 272 6.35 4.91 25.87
C LEU A 272 7.76 5.33 25.44
N THR A 273 8.76 4.97 26.23
CA THR A 273 10.16 5.29 25.95
C THR A 273 11.04 4.05 26.07
N THR A 274 12.06 3.95 25.19
CA THR A 274 13.08 2.92 25.33
C THR A 274 14.30 3.46 26.09
N PRO A 275 15.06 2.61 26.77
CA PRO A 275 16.38 3.01 27.27
C PRO A 275 17.33 3.24 26.08
N PRO A 276 18.35 4.11 26.23
CA PRO A 276 19.42 4.22 25.25
C PRO A 276 20.28 2.95 25.25
N VAL A 277 20.86 2.61 24.10
CA VAL A 277 21.72 1.42 23.97
C VAL A 277 23.10 1.83 23.49
N THR A 278 24.14 1.46 24.23
CA THR A 278 25.52 1.70 23.84
C THR A 278 26.07 0.53 23.04
N ILE A 279 26.69 0.85 21.92
CA ILE A 279 27.38 -0.08 21.01
C ILE A 279 28.89 0.17 21.17
N ASP A 280 29.65 -0.89 21.31
CA ASP A 280 31.12 -0.88 21.34
C ASP A 280 31.66 -1.19 19.93
N VAL A 281 32.22 -0.18 19.29
CA VAL A 281 32.70 -0.25 17.91
C VAL A 281 34.21 -0.38 17.89
N LYS A 282 34.69 -1.53 17.43
CA LYS A 282 36.13 -1.80 17.24
C LYS A 282 36.64 -1.14 15.97
N PRO A 283 37.85 -0.56 15.97
CA PRO A 283 38.47 -0.14 14.73
C PRO A 283 38.74 -1.34 13.82
N LEU A 284 38.79 -1.09 12.53
CA LEU A 284 39.22 -2.10 11.57
C LEU A 284 40.70 -2.43 11.81
N PRO A 285 41.12 -3.71 11.76
CA PRO A 285 42.49 -4.12 11.99
C PRO A 285 43.52 -3.38 11.11
N SER A 286 44.75 -3.28 11.59
CA SER A 286 45.87 -2.78 10.78
C SER A 286 46.16 -3.71 9.61
N GLY A 287 46.92 -3.22 8.60
CA GLY A 287 47.25 -4.00 7.41
C GLY A 287 46.18 -3.95 6.32
N LYS A 288 45.46 -2.83 6.20
CA LYS A 288 44.52 -2.58 5.11
C LYS A 288 45.25 -2.68 3.76
N PRO A 289 44.81 -3.54 2.81
CA PRO A 289 45.35 -3.58 1.44
C PRO A 289 45.15 -2.24 0.74
N ALA A 290 46.03 -1.88 -0.21
CA ALA A 290 45.92 -0.65 -0.99
C ALA A 290 44.57 -0.57 -1.76
N SER A 291 44.07 -1.71 -2.22
CA SER A 291 42.76 -1.87 -2.90
C SER A 291 41.56 -1.87 -1.96
N PHE A 292 41.74 -1.61 -0.65
CA PHE A 292 40.62 -1.55 0.30
C PHE A 292 39.77 -0.31 0.08
N SER A 293 38.56 -0.52 -0.35
CA SER A 293 37.59 0.52 -0.74
C SER A 293 36.57 0.87 0.35
N GLY A 294 36.83 0.44 1.61
CA GLY A 294 35.91 0.67 2.73
C GLY A 294 34.77 -0.35 2.81
N ALA A 295 34.85 -1.45 2.07
CA ALA A 295 33.84 -2.50 2.07
C ALA A 295 33.96 -3.37 3.33
N VAL A 296 32.87 -3.47 4.10
CA VAL A 296 32.76 -4.29 5.33
C VAL A 296 31.55 -5.20 5.19
N GLY A 297 31.78 -6.52 5.20
CA GLY A 297 30.76 -7.53 4.98
C GLY A 297 31.28 -8.72 4.18
N ASN A 298 30.43 -9.26 3.30
CA ASN A 298 30.78 -10.33 2.40
C ASN A 298 30.43 -9.94 0.97
N PHE A 299 31.45 -9.87 0.10
CA PHE A 299 31.31 -9.37 -1.25
C PHE A 299 31.92 -10.29 -2.29
N THR A 300 31.42 -10.18 -3.50
CA THR A 300 31.96 -10.75 -4.73
C THR A 300 32.14 -9.62 -5.74
N MET A 301 33.14 -9.76 -6.61
CA MET A 301 33.37 -8.85 -7.72
C MET A 301 33.43 -9.64 -9.02
N THR A 302 32.80 -9.12 -10.05
CA THR A 302 32.96 -9.54 -11.43
C THR A 302 33.26 -8.33 -12.29
N SER A 303 34.10 -8.50 -13.31
CA SER A 303 34.38 -7.46 -14.27
C SER A 303 34.27 -7.98 -15.69
N SER A 304 34.00 -7.08 -16.64
CA SER A 304 33.92 -7.37 -18.07
C SER A 304 34.30 -6.14 -18.87
N ILE A 305 34.79 -6.38 -20.07
CA ILE A 305 35.10 -5.33 -21.04
C ILE A 305 34.11 -5.42 -22.22
N SER A 306 33.76 -4.29 -22.81
CA SER A 306 32.79 -4.22 -23.92
C SER A 306 33.30 -4.93 -25.19
N SER A 307 34.59 -4.79 -25.50
CA SER A 307 35.26 -5.45 -26.64
C SER A 307 36.76 -5.49 -26.40
N ASN A 308 37.41 -6.55 -26.88
CA ASN A 308 38.86 -6.65 -26.90
C ASN A 308 39.50 -6.08 -28.17
N ASN A 309 38.68 -5.85 -29.22
CA ASN A 309 39.13 -5.24 -30.49
C ASN A 309 38.28 -3.99 -30.73
N VAL A 310 38.91 -2.87 -30.79
CA VAL A 310 38.28 -1.55 -30.99
C VAL A 310 39.12 -0.73 -31.98
N LYS A 311 38.57 0.39 -32.42
CA LYS A 311 39.32 1.34 -33.26
C LYS A 311 39.68 2.58 -32.44
N THR A 312 40.66 3.34 -32.91
CA THR A 312 40.91 4.67 -32.37
C THR A 312 39.62 5.50 -32.43
N ASP A 313 39.38 6.29 -31.39
CA ASP A 313 38.19 7.12 -31.17
C ASP A 313 36.91 6.34 -30.83
N ASP A 314 36.92 4.99 -30.79
CA ASP A 314 35.81 4.20 -30.28
C ASP A 314 35.88 4.04 -28.74
N ALA A 315 34.74 4.12 -28.08
CA ALA A 315 34.68 3.99 -26.64
C ALA A 315 34.81 2.54 -26.17
N VAL A 316 35.71 2.32 -25.22
CA VAL A 316 35.84 1.05 -24.46
C VAL A 316 35.21 1.24 -23.08
N THR A 317 34.38 0.29 -22.68
CA THR A 317 33.74 0.31 -21.36
C THR A 317 34.20 -0.91 -20.57
N VAL A 318 34.79 -0.65 -19.39
CA VAL A 318 35.06 -1.66 -18.38
C VAL A 318 33.94 -1.59 -17.33
N LYS A 319 33.19 -2.66 -17.23
CA LYS A 319 32.10 -2.79 -16.26
C LYS A 319 32.56 -3.62 -15.07
N VAL A 320 32.55 -3.03 -13.88
CA VAL A 320 32.82 -3.70 -12.60
C VAL A 320 31.53 -3.82 -11.82
N LYS A 321 31.19 -5.04 -11.43
CA LYS A 321 30.00 -5.33 -10.64
C LYS A 321 30.41 -5.92 -9.30
N ILE A 322 30.10 -5.23 -8.21
CA ILE A 322 30.31 -5.65 -6.82
C ILE A 322 28.96 -6.01 -6.24
N SER A 323 28.81 -7.27 -5.81
CA SER A 323 27.58 -7.76 -5.20
C SER A 323 27.86 -8.33 -3.82
N GLY A 324 26.93 -8.18 -2.89
CA GLY A 324 27.16 -8.74 -1.55
C GLY A 324 26.19 -8.27 -0.49
N ASN A 325 26.58 -8.59 0.75
CA ASN A 325 25.84 -8.21 1.95
C ASN A 325 26.80 -7.44 2.88
N GLY A 326 26.42 -6.22 3.24
CA GLY A 326 27.22 -5.33 4.08
C GLY A 326 26.94 -3.86 3.76
N ASN A 327 27.97 -3.03 3.93
CA ASN A 327 27.88 -1.58 3.75
C ASN A 327 27.99 -1.12 2.28
N ILE A 328 27.42 -1.86 1.33
CA ILE A 328 27.59 -1.68 -0.12
C ILE A 328 27.40 -0.22 -0.61
N LYS A 329 26.52 0.54 0.04
CA LYS A 329 26.28 1.97 -0.26
C LYS A 329 27.51 2.84 0.03
N LEU A 330 28.35 2.44 0.99
CA LEU A 330 29.54 3.18 1.43
C LEU A 330 30.81 2.76 0.70
N VAL A 331 30.76 1.66 -0.06
CA VAL A 331 31.90 1.13 -0.80
C VAL A 331 32.34 2.15 -1.87
N LYS A 332 33.61 2.56 -1.84
CA LYS A 332 34.21 3.40 -2.86
C LYS A 332 34.40 2.59 -4.16
N ASN A 333 34.46 3.27 -5.30
CA ASN A 333 34.71 2.61 -6.58
C ASN A 333 36.15 2.07 -6.61
N PRO A 334 36.36 0.81 -7.04
CA PRO A 334 37.70 0.29 -7.30
C PRO A 334 38.40 1.14 -8.36
N GLU A 335 39.69 1.28 -8.24
CA GLU A 335 40.49 1.99 -9.22
C GLU A 335 40.74 1.12 -10.46
N VAL A 336 40.53 1.67 -11.64
CA VAL A 336 40.84 1.02 -12.91
C VAL A 336 41.93 1.87 -13.59
N ALA A 337 43.11 1.29 -13.74
CA ALA A 337 44.23 1.98 -14.37
C ALA A 337 44.17 1.80 -15.89
N PHE A 338 43.76 2.81 -16.60
CA PHE A 338 43.87 2.85 -18.07
C PHE A 338 45.25 3.29 -18.50
N PRO A 339 45.77 2.85 -19.69
CA PRO A 339 46.99 3.37 -20.25
C PRO A 339 46.90 4.88 -20.50
N ASN A 340 48.05 5.59 -20.47
CA ASN A 340 48.11 7.05 -20.59
C ASN A 340 47.58 7.56 -21.95
N ASP A 341 47.53 6.71 -22.96
CA ASP A 341 47.06 7.01 -24.31
C ASP A 341 45.55 6.94 -24.47
N PHE A 342 44.82 6.82 -23.33
CA PHE A 342 43.36 6.79 -23.30
C PHE A 342 42.80 8.05 -22.67
N ASP A 343 41.75 8.59 -23.27
CA ASP A 343 40.90 9.60 -22.66
C ASP A 343 39.90 8.90 -21.71
N VAL A 344 40.11 9.09 -20.43
CA VAL A 344 39.30 8.44 -19.39
C VAL A 344 38.20 9.40 -18.93
N TYR A 345 36.99 8.91 -18.84
CA TYR A 345 35.79 9.65 -18.39
C TYR A 345 35.39 9.24 -16.99
N ASP A 346 34.62 10.11 -16.32
CA ASP A 346 34.05 9.81 -15.01
C ASP A 346 33.17 8.57 -15.08
N PRO A 347 33.33 7.62 -14.13
CA PRO A 347 32.57 6.38 -14.16
C PRO A 347 31.09 6.59 -13.86
N LYS A 348 30.23 5.92 -14.63
CA LYS A 348 28.81 5.81 -14.33
C LYS A 348 28.60 4.78 -13.23
N VAL A 349 27.91 5.16 -12.15
CA VAL A 349 27.65 4.29 -11.00
C VAL A 349 26.16 4.07 -10.84
N GLU A 350 25.77 2.80 -10.78
CA GLU A 350 24.41 2.36 -10.48
C GLU A 350 24.43 1.48 -9.23
N VAL A 351 23.52 1.75 -8.29
CA VAL A 351 23.44 1.03 -7.01
C VAL A 351 22.03 0.51 -6.82
N ASP A 352 21.89 -0.80 -6.82
CA ASP A 352 20.65 -1.52 -6.52
C ASP A 352 20.81 -2.25 -5.19
N ILE A 353 20.11 -1.77 -4.16
CA ILE A 353 20.22 -2.29 -2.78
C ILE A 353 18.85 -2.54 -2.18
N LYS A 354 18.78 -3.60 -1.41
CA LYS A 354 17.62 -3.95 -0.59
C LYS A 354 18.03 -4.09 0.87
N THR A 355 17.38 -3.34 1.75
CA THR A 355 17.58 -3.41 3.20
C THR A 355 16.44 -4.22 3.82
N THR A 356 16.78 -5.27 4.56
CA THR A 356 15.85 -6.18 5.23
C THR A 356 16.31 -6.42 6.67
N ALA A 357 15.53 -7.18 7.43
CA ALA A 357 15.92 -7.64 8.77
C ALA A 357 17.20 -8.49 8.78
N ALA A 358 17.57 -9.11 7.64
CA ALA A 358 18.83 -9.87 7.49
C ALA A 358 20.04 -8.97 7.21
N GLY A 359 19.85 -7.67 7.03
CA GLY A 359 20.88 -6.70 6.67
C GLY A 359 20.63 -6.06 5.30
N THR A 360 21.61 -5.34 4.80
CA THR A 360 21.58 -4.72 3.47
C THR A 360 22.35 -5.56 2.49
N SER A 361 21.70 -5.94 1.40
CA SER A 361 22.30 -6.67 0.28
C SER A 361 22.01 -5.96 -1.03
N GLY A 362 22.84 -6.20 -2.02
CA GLY A 362 22.61 -5.60 -3.34
C GLY A 362 23.79 -5.69 -4.26
N THR A 363 23.77 -4.82 -5.26
CA THR A 363 24.76 -4.74 -6.32
C THR A 363 25.12 -3.29 -6.59
N LYS A 364 26.40 -3.03 -6.70
CA LYS A 364 26.95 -1.75 -7.22
C LYS A 364 27.63 -2.04 -8.55
N THR A 365 27.13 -1.42 -9.60
CA THR A 365 27.67 -1.53 -10.95
C THR A 365 28.37 -0.24 -11.30
N ILE A 366 29.62 -0.33 -11.72
CA ILE A 366 30.44 0.82 -12.10
C ILE A 366 30.91 0.60 -13.55
N GLU A 367 30.61 1.54 -14.42
CA GLU A 367 31.00 1.53 -15.83
C GLU A 367 32.06 2.60 -16.04
N TYR A 368 33.30 2.17 -16.31
CA TYR A 368 34.41 3.03 -16.62
C TYR A 368 34.54 3.11 -18.12
N MET A 369 34.46 4.28 -18.68
CA MET A 369 34.58 4.55 -20.13
C MET A 369 35.89 5.21 -20.44
N ALA A 370 36.58 4.68 -21.44
CA ALA A 370 37.81 5.28 -21.94
C ALA A 370 37.87 5.19 -23.48
N ILE A 371 38.55 6.13 -24.14
CA ILE A 371 38.68 6.21 -25.59
C ILE A 371 40.18 6.17 -25.93
N PRO A 372 40.66 5.14 -26.67
CA PRO A 372 42.05 5.07 -27.12
C PRO A 372 42.33 6.09 -28.21
N ARG A 373 43.46 6.80 -28.10
CA ARG A 373 43.90 7.83 -29.06
C ARG A 373 44.75 7.26 -30.18
N TYR A 374 45.46 6.18 -29.90
CA TYR A 374 46.43 5.59 -30.85
C TYR A 374 46.11 4.12 -31.08
N ALA A 375 46.47 3.63 -32.28
CA ALA A 375 46.43 2.22 -32.61
C ALA A 375 47.60 1.49 -31.95
N GLY A 376 47.38 0.26 -31.48
CA GLY A 376 48.38 -0.58 -30.81
C GLY A 376 47.76 -1.63 -29.92
N ASP A 377 48.61 -2.39 -29.28
CA ASP A 377 48.21 -3.37 -28.27
C ASP A 377 48.40 -2.76 -26.89
N PHE A 378 47.34 -2.75 -26.13
CA PHE A 378 47.31 -2.18 -24.78
C PHE A 378 46.84 -3.23 -23.77
N GLU A 379 47.23 -3.05 -22.53
CA GLU A 379 46.77 -3.90 -21.42
C GLU A 379 46.19 -3.03 -20.33
N ILE A 380 44.94 -3.34 -19.92
CA ILE A 380 44.31 -2.78 -18.71
C ILE A 380 44.64 -3.76 -17.60
N PRO A 381 45.38 -3.34 -16.55
CA PRO A 381 45.80 -4.22 -15.47
C PRO A 381 44.61 -4.85 -14.72
N ALA A 382 44.90 -5.94 -14.02
CA ALA A 382 43.93 -6.58 -13.18
C ALA A 382 43.36 -5.62 -12.11
N ILE A 383 42.03 -5.59 -12.00
CA ILE A 383 41.31 -4.73 -11.06
C ILE A 383 41.24 -5.47 -9.72
N ALA A 384 41.76 -4.84 -8.68
CA ALA A 384 41.75 -5.40 -7.32
C ALA A 384 40.67 -4.70 -6.47
N PHE A 385 39.90 -5.50 -5.76
CA PHE A 385 38.90 -5.07 -4.78
C PHE A 385 39.10 -5.81 -3.46
N SER A 386 39.33 -5.06 -2.38
CA SER A 386 39.49 -5.63 -1.05
C SER A 386 38.37 -5.21 -0.12
N TYR A 387 37.93 -6.15 0.69
CA TYR A 387 36.91 -5.92 1.71
C TYR A 387 37.29 -6.58 3.04
N PHE A 388 36.72 -6.11 4.12
CA PHE A 388 36.88 -6.72 5.44
C PHE A 388 35.74 -7.69 5.70
N ASP A 389 36.08 -8.97 5.86
CA ASP A 389 35.12 -10.02 6.21
C ASP A 389 34.94 -10.08 7.72
N THR A 390 33.78 -9.67 8.21
CA THR A 390 33.45 -9.64 9.65
C THR A 390 33.36 -11.01 10.29
N LYS A 391 33.18 -12.08 9.50
CA LYS A 391 33.12 -13.46 10.02
C LYS A 391 34.51 -14.03 10.32
N THR A 392 35.47 -13.74 9.43
CA THR A 392 36.86 -14.20 9.58
C THR A 392 37.73 -13.18 10.31
N GLY A 393 37.28 -11.94 10.45
CA GLY A 393 38.04 -10.84 11.06
C GLY A 393 39.27 -10.43 10.23
N SER A 394 39.26 -10.66 8.92
CA SER A 394 40.40 -10.43 8.03
C SER A 394 40.00 -9.76 6.71
N TYR A 395 40.99 -9.12 6.07
CA TYR A 395 40.81 -8.56 4.75
C TYR A 395 40.89 -9.68 3.69
N LYS A 396 39.98 -9.61 2.73
CA LYS A 396 39.97 -10.46 1.54
C LYS A 396 40.08 -9.61 0.29
N THR A 397 40.91 -10.06 -0.66
CA THR A 397 41.11 -9.38 -1.95
C THR A 397 40.58 -10.27 -3.07
N ILE A 398 39.79 -9.69 -3.94
CA ILE A 398 39.31 -10.29 -5.20
C ILE A 398 39.98 -9.53 -6.32
N THR A 399 40.56 -10.25 -7.28
CA THR A 399 41.27 -9.66 -8.42
C THR A 399 40.64 -10.16 -9.70
N SER A 400 40.43 -9.28 -10.68
CA SER A 400 40.03 -9.66 -12.03
C SER A 400 41.21 -10.19 -12.82
N GLU A 401 40.96 -10.75 -13.99
CA GLU A 401 41.99 -10.93 -15.00
C GLU A 401 42.32 -9.58 -15.65
N PRO A 402 43.58 -9.41 -16.17
CA PRO A 402 43.91 -8.23 -16.96
C PRO A 402 43.24 -8.33 -18.34
N TYR A 403 42.91 -7.16 -18.93
CA TYR A 403 42.30 -7.12 -20.25
C TYR A 403 43.32 -6.69 -21.30
N LYS A 404 43.51 -7.55 -22.30
CA LYS A 404 44.32 -7.22 -23.51
C LYS A 404 43.39 -6.62 -24.54
N LEU A 405 43.77 -5.44 -25.05
CA LEU A 405 43.00 -4.67 -25.98
C LEU A 405 43.81 -4.40 -27.23
N HIS A 406 43.31 -4.83 -28.36
CA HIS A 406 43.87 -4.52 -29.69
C HIS A 406 43.12 -3.33 -30.29
N VAL A 407 43.83 -2.23 -30.54
CA VAL A 407 43.25 -1.01 -31.10
C VAL A 407 43.73 -0.84 -32.56
N GLU A 408 42.80 -0.99 -33.49
CA GLU A 408 43.02 -0.74 -34.91
C GLU A 408 42.90 0.73 -35.21
N GLN A 409 43.52 1.18 -36.33
CA GLN A 409 43.37 2.54 -36.78
C GLN A 409 41.97 2.80 -37.34
N GLY A 410 41.25 3.78 -36.78
CA GLY A 410 39.94 4.21 -37.26
C GLY A 410 40.01 4.98 -38.59
N LYS A 411 38.89 5.07 -39.30
CA LYS A 411 38.80 5.72 -40.62
C LYS A 411 39.01 7.26 -40.62
N GLY A 412 39.35 7.86 -39.46
CA GLY A 412 39.50 9.31 -39.29
C GLY A 412 40.94 9.81 -39.19
N GLY A 413 41.92 8.96 -39.39
CA GLY A 413 43.33 9.30 -39.17
C GLY A 413 44.04 9.94 -40.38
N GLY A 414 44.37 11.19 -40.29
CA GLY A 414 45.43 11.77 -41.08
C GLY A 414 46.77 11.14 -40.67
N THR A 415 47.51 10.67 -41.68
CA THR A 415 48.88 10.17 -41.62
C THR A 415 49.78 10.93 -40.66
N SER A 416 50.29 10.28 -39.63
CA SER A 416 51.54 10.68 -38.99
C SER A 416 52.35 9.43 -38.61
N SER A 417 53.49 9.27 -39.28
CA SER A 417 54.53 8.28 -39.04
C SER A 417 55.00 8.29 -37.57
N PRO A 418 55.50 7.15 -37.04
CA PRO A 418 55.99 7.10 -35.67
C PRO A 418 57.24 7.95 -35.51
N VAL A 419 57.13 9.08 -34.86
CA VAL A 419 58.28 9.82 -34.35
C VAL A 419 58.55 9.39 -32.93
N VAL A 420 59.57 8.58 -32.75
CA VAL A 420 60.24 8.38 -31.49
C VAL A 420 60.81 9.71 -31.06
N SER A 421 60.27 10.34 -30.04
CA SER A 421 60.93 11.45 -29.37
C SER A 421 60.64 11.45 -27.88
N ASN A 422 61.73 11.13 -27.17
CA ASN A 422 61.95 11.62 -25.82
C ASN A 422 61.75 13.12 -25.76
N PHE A 423 60.65 13.63 -25.24
CA PHE A 423 60.57 15.02 -24.80
C PHE A 423 59.65 15.23 -23.61
N SER A 424 60.28 15.78 -22.61
CA SER A 424 59.74 16.43 -21.43
C SER A 424 58.66 17.48 -21.73
N ASN A 425 57.63 17.45 -20.95
CA ASN A 425 56.70 18.53 -20.56
C ASN A 425 57.00 19.94 -21.12
N LYS A 426 56.43 20.31 -22.28
CA LYS A 426 56.19 21.72 -22.63
C LYS A 426 55.25 21.97 -23.82
N GLU A 427 54.44 21.04 -24.28
CA GLU A 427 53.64 21.27 -25.50
C GLU A 427 52.12 21.17 -25.36
N SER A 428 51.58 21.24 -24.16
CA SER A 428 50.13 21.19 -23.98
C SER A 428 49.35 22.45 -24.38
N VAL A 429 50.04 23.54 -24.78
CA VAL A 429 49.37 24.82 -25.11
C VAL A 429 49.13 25.00 -26.63
N LYS A 430 49.73 24.19 -27.49
CA LYS A 430 49.64 24.38 -28.98
C LYS A 430 48.46 23.65 -29.64
N TYR A 431 47.76 22.77 -28.94
CA TYR A 431 46.69 21.96 -29.52
C TYR A 431 45.27 22.49 -29.28
N LEU A 432 45.09 23.52 -28.45
CA LEU A 432 43.75 24.11 -28.20
C LEU A 432 43.12 24.82 -29.42
N GLY A 433 43.89 25.04 -30.50
CA GLY A 433 43.41 25.70 -31.73
C GLY A 433 42.90 24.75 -32.82
N LYS A 434 42.98 23.41 -32.63
CA LYS A 434 42.54 22.45 -33.66
C LYS A 434 41.30 21.63 -33.31
N ASP A 435 40.82 21.73 -32.10
CA ASP A 435 39.66 20.95 -31.66
C ASP A 435 38.30 21.54 -32.02
N ILE A 436 38.25 22.78 -32.55
CA ILE A 436 37.00 23.33 -33.08
C ILE A 436 37.01 23.14 -34.59
N ARG A 437 36.84 21.91 -35.07
CA ARG A 437 36.93 21.61 -36.51
C ARG A 437 35.69 21.85 -37.32
N TYR A 438 34.50 21.90 -36.76
CA TYR A 438 33.27 22.14 -37.52
C TYR A 438 32.23 22.91 -36.72
N LEU A 439 32.21 24.23 -36.91
CA LEU A 439 30.96 24.97 -36.79
C LEU A 439 30.09 24.54 -37.99
N LYS A 440 28.96 23.94 -37.73
CA LYS A 440 27.98 23.57 -38.76
C LYS A 440 27.48 24.86 -39.41
N VAL A 441 27.94 25.13 -40.66
CA VAL A 441 27.68 26.40 -41.34
C VAL A 441 26.35 26.43 -42.08
N ASN A 442 25.71 25.27 -42.30
CA ASN A 442 24.43 25.16 -42.99
C ASN A 442 23.35 24.59 -42.07
N GLY A 443 22.24 25.34 -41.96
CA GLY A 443 21.06 24.90 -41.21
C GLY A 443 21.12 25.21 -39.71
N ILE A 444 21.85 26.24 -39.29
CA ILE A 444 21.82 26.74 -37.90
C ILE A 444 20.70 27.77 -37.82
N HIS A 445 19.62 27.40 -37.13
CA HIS A 445 18.65 28.36 -36.63
C HIS A 445 19.19 28.88 -35.31
N PHE A 446 19.73 30.09 -35.29
CA PHE A 446 20.05 30.77 -34.05
C PHE A 446 18.74 31.14 -33.34
N VAL A 447 18.47 30.53 -32.24
CA VAL A 447 17.44 31.00 -31.32
C VAL A 447 18.10 32.09 -30.48
N PRO A 448 17.57 33.33 -30.47
CA PRO A 448 18.15 34.39 -29.66
C PRO A 448 18.15 33.97 -28.17
N ASN A 449 19.31 34.14 -27.53
CA ASN A 449 19.55 33.71 -26.12
C ASN A 449 18.71 34.49 -25.09
N ASN A 450 17.80 35.38 -25.56
CA ASN A 450 16.89 36.19 -24.73
C ASN A 450 15.49 35.62 -24.57
N GLU A 451 15.18 34.47 -25.20
CA GLU A 451 13.89 33.82 -24.96
C GLU A 451 14.03 32.75 -23.88
N LEU A 452 14.42 33.18 -22.69
CA LEU A 452 14.26 32.34 -21.52
C LEU A 452 12.76 32.15 -21.29
N PHE A 453 12.31 30.87 -21.22
CA PHE A 453 10.97 30.52 -20.82
C PHE A 453 10.63 31.16 -19.47
N PHE A 454 11.62 31.33 -18.59
CA PHE A 454 11.52 31.98 -17.29
C PHE A 454 11.29 33.49 -17.49
N GLY A 455 10.17 34.00 -17.03
CA GLY A 455 9.76 35.39 -17.18
C GLY A 455 9.01 35.71 -18.49
N SER A 456 8.77 34.72 -19.38
CA SER A 456 7.92 34.89 -20.55
C SER A 456 6.43 34.93 -20.18
N PHE A 457 5.61 35.51 -21.07
CA PHE A 457 4.15 35.51 -20.90
C PHE A 457 3.58 34.08 -20.67
N MET A 458 4.14 33.07 -21.37
CA MET A 458 3.78 31.67 -21.21
C MET A 458 4.12 31.13 -19.80
N TYR A 459 5.24 31.57 -19.22
CA TYR A 459 5.62 31.20 -17.86
C TYR A 459 4.60 31.66 -16.85
N TYR A 460 4.14 32.90 -16.90
CA TYR A 460 3.09 33.41 -15.99
C TYR A 460 1.74 32.74 -16.23
N MET A 461 1.41 32.41 -17.48
CA MET A 461 0.19 31.67 -17.82
C MET A 461 0.15 30.25 -17.22
N CYS A 462 1.29 29.58 -17.09
CA CYS A 462 1.38 28.27 -16.43
C CYS A 462 0.99 28.31 -14.95
N TYR A 463 1.13 29.45 -14.29
CA TYR A 463 0.69 29.61 -12.89
C TYR A 463 -0.73 30.19 -12.80
N LEU A 464 -1.08 31.11 -13.68
CA LEU A 464 -2.35 31.83 -13.64
C LEU A 464 -3.53 30.92 -14.00
N ILE A 465 -3.36 30.03 -15.00
CA ILE A 465 -4.41 29.09 -15.41
C ILE A 465 -4.75 28.10 -14.28
N PRO A 466 -3.79 27.39 -13.65
CA PRO A 466 -4.09 26.51 -12.52
C PRO A 466 -4.68 27.24 -11.32
N ALA A 467 -4.25 28.48 -11.04
CA ALA A 467 -4.78 29.29 -9.97
C ALA A 467 -6.26 29.63 -10.19
N ILE A 468 -6.62 30.06 -11.41
CA ILE A 468 -8.02 30.32 -11.76
C ILE A 468 -8.86 29.05 -11.68
N LEU A 469 -8.36 27.91 -12.22
CA LEU A 469 -9.05 26.62 -12.13
C LEU A 469 -9.26 26.18 -10.68
N PHE A 470 -8.27 26.39 -9.82
CA PHE A 470 -8.39 26.09 -8.39
C PHE A 470 -9.48 26.95 -7.72
N ILE A 471 -9.53 28.24 -8.01
CA ILE A 471 -10.55 29.15 -7.47
C ILE A 471 -11.95 28.72 -7.92
N VAL A 472 -12.13 28.42 -9.22
CA VAL A 472 -13.41 27.94 -9.76
C VAL A 472 -13.82 26.63 -9.09
N PHE A 473 -12.87 25.67 -9.00
CA PHE A 473 -13.12 24.39 -8.33
C PHE A 473 -13.46 24.56 -6.85
N PHE A 474 -12.79 25.48 -6.14
CA PHE A 474 -13.04 25.77 -4.74
C PHE A 474 -14.46 26.31 -4.51
N PHE A 475 -14.94 27.22 -5.39
CA PHE A 475 -16.31 27.73 -5.29
C PHE A 475 -17.34 26.65 -5.58
N ILE A 476 -17.11 25.80 -6.61
CA ILE A 476 -17.99 24.67 -6.92
C ILE A 476 -18.02 23.68 -5.74
N TYR A 477 -16.85 23.35 -5.20
CA TYR A 477 -16.73 22.45 -4.05
C TYR A 477 -17.44 22.99 -2.80
N ARG A 478 -17.22 24.27 -2.45
CA ARG A 478 -17.93 24.91 -1.33
C ARG A 478 -19.44 24.90 -1.50
N LYS A 479 -19.92 25.18 -2.72
CA LYS A 479 -21.34 25.11 -3.04
C LYS A 479 -21.88 23.70 -2.83
N GLN A 480 -21.17 22.68 -3.32
CA GLN A 480 -21.56 21.27 -3.21
C GLN A 480 -21.53 20.77 -1.76
N VAL A 481 -20.52 21.17 -0.98
CA VAL A 481 -20.43 20.84 0.45
C VAL A 481 -21.59 21.49 1.22
N LYS A 482 -21.90 22.76 0.95
CA LYS A 482 -23.03 23.47 1.58
C LYS A 482 -24.39 22.85 1.21
N GLU A 483 -24.56 22.39 -0.04
CA GLU A 483 -25.76 21.68 -0.46
C GLU A 483 -25.89 20.29 0.17
N ASN A 484 -24.76 19.58 0.36
CA ASN A 484 -24.74 18.24 0.95
C ASN A 484 -24.74 18.24 2.51
N SER A 485 -24.45 19.35 3.15
CA SER A 485 -24.42 19.43 4.63
C SER A 485 -25.80 19.28 5.26
N ASN A 486 -26.87 19.52 4.50
CA ASN A 486 -28.24 19.33 4.97
C ASN A 486 -28.86 18.09 4.33
N LEU A 487 -28.68 16.93 4.96
CA LEU A 487 -29.15 15.63 4.48
C LEU A 487 -30.67 15.61 4.21
N ALA A 488 -31.46 16.34 4.99
CA ALA A 488 -32.91 16.45 4.81
C ALA A 488 -33.24 17.14 3.48
N LEU A 489 -32.61 18.27 3.18
CA LEU A 489 -32.80 19.01 1.92
C LEU A 489 -32.36 18.21 0.69
N VAL A 490 -31.27 17.44 0.82
CA VAL A 490 -30.79 16.58 -0.28
C VAL A 490 -31.77 15.45 -0.56
N ARG A 491 -32.32 14.82 0.48
CA ARG A 491 -33.35 13.77 0.35
C ARG A 491 -34.61 14.32 -0.30
N THR A 492 -35.09 15.45 0.18
CA THR A 492 -36.29 16.12 -0.37
C THR A 492 -36.12 16.47 -1.85
N LYS A 493 -34.97 17.02 -2.27
CA LYS A 493 -34.69 17.33 -3.70
C LYS A 493 -34.59 16.07 -4.58
N LYS A 494 -34.18 14.94 -4.02
CA LYS A 494 -34.04 13.66 -4.75
C LYS A 494 -35.33 12.80 -4.75
N ALA A 495 -36.27 13.09 -3.81
CA ALA A 495 -37.49 12.30 -3.63
C ALA A 495 -38.28 12.09 -4.93
N ASN A 496 -38.58 13.18 -5.63
CA ASN A 496 -39.30 13.12 -6.91
C ASN A 496 -38.54 12.30 -7.97
N LYS A 497 -37.24 12.54 -8.12
CA LYS A 497 -36.41 11.80 -9.11
C LYS A 497 -36.40 10.30 -8.85
N MET A 498 -36.37 9.91 -7.58
CA MET A 498 -36.39 8.48 -7.18
C MET A 498 -37.79 7.87 -7.39
N ALA A 499 -38.86 8.60 -7.04
CA ALA A 499 -40.23 8.17 -7.25
C ALA A 499 -40.54 7.97 -8.76
N VAL A 500 -40.18 8.94 -9.59
CA VAL A 500 -40.34 8.86 -11.05
C VAL A 500 -39.56 7.68 -11.64
N ARG A 501 -38.35 7.41 -11.13
CA ARG A 501 -37.55 6.26 -11.59
C ARG A 501 -38.23 4.92 -11.24
N ARG A 502 -38.78 4.79 -10.03
CA ARG A 502 -39.52 3.59 -9.61
C ARG A 502 -40.83 3.44 -10.35
N LEU A 503 -41.58 4.51 -10.55
CA LEU A 503 -42.79 4.49 -11.36
C LEU A 503 -42.50 4.08 -12.82
N LYS A 504 -41.39 4.55 -13.40
CA LYS A 504 -40.96 4.08 -14.73
C LYS A 504 -40.67 2.58 -14.76
N ASN A 505 -40.17 2.01 -13.67
CA ASN A 505 -39.98 0.58 -13.52
C ASN A 505 -41.34 -0.15 -13.38
N ALA A 506 -42.24 0.38 -12.54
CA ALA A 506 -43.60 -0.12 -12.43
C ALA A 506 -44.32 -0.13 -13.82
N GLY A 507 -44.14 0.92 -14.64
CA GLY A 507 -44.68 0.98 -16.00
C GLY A 507 -44.12 -0.09 -16.95
N LYS A 508 -42.89 -0.60 -16.72
CA LYS A 508 -42.38 -1.75 -17.46
C LYS A 508 -43.03 -3.05 -17.00
N LEU A 509 -43.15 -3.24 -15.68
CA LEU A 509 -43.80 -4.42 -15.09
C LEU A 509 -45.27 -4.52 -15.52
N MET A 510 -45.95 -3.38 -15.65
CA MET A 510 -47.31 -3.27 -16.17
C MET A 510 -47.37 -3.80 -17.64
N LYS A 511 -46.47 -3.37 -18.52
CA LYS A 511 -46.37 -3.86 -19.91
C LYS A 511 -46.04 -5.34 -20.00
N GLU A 512 -45.30 -5.86 -19.03
CA GLU A 512 -44.97 -7.29 -18.92
C GLU A 512 -46.13 -8.12 -18.29
N ASN A 513 -47.23 -7.46 -17.91
CA ASN A 513 -48.40 -8.05 -17.23
C ASN A 513 -48.09 -8.78 -15.91
N LYS A 514 -47.01 -8.30 -15.23
CA LYS A 514 -46.60 -8.78 -13.92
C LYS A 514 -47.32 -8.01 -12.81
N LYS A 515 -48.54 -8.42 -12.54
CA LYS A 515 -49.49 -7.69 -11.67
C LYS A 515 -48.96 -7.47 -10.25
N GLU A 516 -48.51 -8.51 -9.60
CA GLU A 516 -48.05 -8.49 -8.21
C GLU A 516 -46.82 -7.58 -8.03
N GLU A 517 -45.83 -7.75 -8.89
CA GLU A 517 -44.62 -6.94 -8.91
C GLU A 517 -44.91 -5.46 -9.25
N PHE A 518 -45.90 -5.19 -10.10
CA PHE A 518 -46.34 -3.84 -10.42
C PHE A 518 -46.88 -3.09 -9.21
N TYR A 519 -47.85 -3.69 -8.49
CA TYR A 519 -48.42 -3.05 -7.30
C TYR A 519 -47.40 -2.84 -6.17
N ASP A 520 -46.49 -3.80 -5.99
CA ASP A 520 -45.39 -3.67 -5.03
C ASP A 520 -44.44 -2.51 -5.40
N GLU A 521 -44.10 -2.33 -6.67
CA GLU A 521 -43.20 -1.28 -7.11
C GLU A 521 -43.86 0.11 -7.03
N VAL A 522 -45.17 0.21 -7.31
CA VAL A 522 -45.96 1.44 -7.11
C VAL A 522 -46.00 1.79 -5.61
N LEU A 523 -46.31 0.85 -4.72
CA LEU A 523 -46.29 1.06 -3.28
C LEU A 523 -44.92 1.54 -2.78
N ARG A 524 -43.85 0.90 -3.24
CA ARG A 524 -42.47 1.31 -2.91
C ARG A 524 -42.14 2.70 -3.42
N ALA A 525 -42.68 3.09 -4.59
CA ALA A 525 -42.48 4.43 -5.12
C ALA A 525 -43.19 5.49 -4.26
N LEU A 526 -44.44 5.26 -3.88
CA LEU A 526 -45.26 6.17 -3.08
C LEU A 526 -44.74 6.32 -1.64
N TRP A 527 -44.52 5.19 -0.94
CA TRP A 527 -43.96 5.23 0.42
C TRP A 527 -42.54 5.78 0.45
N GLY A 528 -41.71 5.47 -0.54
CA GLY A 528 -40.36 6.02 -0.67
C GLY A 528 -40.38 7.54 -0.90
N TYR A 529 -41.32 8.03 -1.71
CA TYR A 529 -41.51 9.47 -1.94
C TYR A 529 -41.90 10.20 -0.66
N LEU A 530 -42.88 9.69 0.08
CA LEU A 530 -43.32 10.25 1.36
C LEU A 530 -42.21 10.26 2.40
N SER A 531 -41.50 9.12 2.53
CA SER A 531 -40.38 8.99 3.45
C SER A 531 -39.30 10.06 3.22
N ASP A 532 -38.91 10.22 1.95
CA ASP A 532 -37.87 11.20 1.57
C ASP A 532 -38.37 12.64 1.65
N LYS A 533 -39.65 12.90 1.33
CA LYS A 533 -40.24 14.24 1.33
C LYS A 533 -40.54 14.75 2.74
N LEU A 534 -41.07 13.89 3.57
CA LEU A 534 -41.39 14.20 4.99
C LEU A 534 -40.18 14.03 5.91
N SER A 535 -39.08 13.42 5.39
CA SER A 535 -37.89 13.09 6.19
C SER A 535 -38.18 12.14 7.36
N ILE A 536 -39.17 11.28 7.23
CA ILE A 536 -39.56 10.27 8.20
C ILE A 536 -39.10 8.89 7.69
N PRO A 537 -38.41 8.06 8.50
CA PRO A 537 -38.05 6.69 8.10
C PRO A 537 -39.29 5.89 7.70
N GLN A 538 -39.20 5.13 6.60
CA GLN A 538 -40.32 4.35 6.06
C GLN A 538 -40.94 3.38 7.09
N ALA A 539 -40.14 2.87 8.03
CA ALA A 539 -40.62 2.00 9.12
C ALA A 539 -41.57 2.71 10.11
N ASN A 540 -41.52 4.03 10.19
CA ASN A 540 -42.32 4.85 11.09
C ASN A 540 -43.49 5.54 10.38
N LEU A 541 -43.65 5.30 9.07
CA LEU A 541 -44.77 5.83 8.29
C LEU A 541 -45.96 4.89 8.40
N THR A 542 -47.04 5.40 9.01
CA THR A 542 -48.36 4.75 9.04
C THR A 542 -49.36 5.64 8.32
N LYS A 543 -50.48 5.09 7.87
CA LYS A 543 -51.52 5.86 7.17
C LYS A 543 -51.98 7.05 7.99
N ASP A 544 -52.27 6.83 9.27
CA ASP A 544 -52.79 7.88 10.17
C ASP A 544 -51.77 9.03 10.39
N ASN A 545 -50.47 8.68 10.45
CA ASN A 545 -49.45 9.67 10.69
C ASN A 545 -49.11 10.46 9.39
N VAL A 546 -49.23 9.83 8.22
CA VAL A 546 -49.02 10.45 6.93
C VAL A 546 -50.07 11.52 6.66
N GLU A 547 -51.35 11.25 6.93
CA GLU A 547 -52.42 12.24 6.79
C GLU A 547 -52.15 13.49 7.66
N THR A 548 -51.78 13.25 8.92
CA THR A 548 -51.48 14.32 9.86
C THR A 548 -50.27 15.14 9.45
N GLU A 549 -49.21 14.51 8.96
CA GLU A 549 -48.00 15.17 8.53
C GLU A 549 -48.20 15.95 7.21
N LEU A 550 -48.92 15.39 6.23
CA LEU A 550 -49.23 16.07 4.98
C LEU A 550 -50.12 17.31 5.21
N ALA A 551 -51.07 17.25 6.13
CA ALA A 551 -51.87 18.41 6.53
C ALA A 551 -51.02 19.55 7.13
N LYS A 552 -49.97 19.20 7.94
CA LYS A 552 -49.01 20.20 8.47
C LYS A 552 -48.19 20.90 7.37
N TYR A 553 -47.94 20.22 6.25
CA TYR A 553 -47.28 20.83 5.09
C TYR A 553 -48.22 21.62 4.16
N GLY A 554 -49.50 21.75 4.54
CA GLY A 554 -50.48 22.54 3.81
C GLY A 554 -50.99 21.89 2.54
N VAL A 555 -50.98 20.54 2.49
CA VAL A 555 -51.54 19.76 1.38
C VAL A 555 -53.07 19.75 1.53
N ASP A 556 -53.78 19.98 0.42
CA ASP A 556 -55.24 19.95 0.38
C ASP A 556 -55.81 18.59 0.74
N ASP A 557 -56.84 18.52 1.55
CA ASP A 557 -57.51 17.32 2.00
C ASP A 557 -57.98 16.41 0.85
N ALA A 558 -58.36 17.01 -0.29
CA ALA A 558 -58.74 16.29 -1.49
C ALA A 558 -57.54 15.49 -2.08
N LEU A 559 -56.35 16.09 -2.10
CA LEU A 559 -55.15 15.49 -2.60
C LEU A 559 -54.61 14.41 -1.62
N ILE A 560 -54.72 14.65 -0.33
CA ILE A 560 -54.39 13.65 0.72
C ILE A 560 -55.26 12.42 0.51
N LYS A 561 -56.56 12.59 0.36
CA LYS A 561 -57.52 11.53 0.13
C LYS A 561 -57.23 10.73 -1.16
N GLU A 562 -56.96 11.44 -2.28
CA GLU A 562 -56.58 10.83 -3.55
C GLU A 562 -55.31 9.95 -3.36
N PHE A 563 -54.32 10.46 -2.66
CA PHE A 563 -53.08 9.72 -2.43
C PHE A 563 -53.30 8.49 -1.54
N MET A 564 -54.11 8.58 -0.51
CA MET A 564 -54.47 7.50 0.38
C MET A 564 -55.31 6.41 -0.33
N ASP A 565 -56.21 6.82 -1.23
CA ASP A 565 -57.02 5.92 -2.05
C ASP A 565 -56.14 5.11 -3.01
N ILE A 566 -55.11 5.71 -3.59
CA ILE A 566 -54.11 5.03 -4.41
C ILE A 566 -53.35 3.97 -3.58
N LEU A 567 -52.88 4.34 -2.40
CA LEU A 567 -52.20 3.42 -1.48
C LEU A 567 -53.10 2.24 -1.07
N ASN A 568 -54.35 2.51 -0.73
CA ASN A 568 -55.32 1.50 -0.34
C ASN A 568 -55.62 0.55 -1.52
N THR A 569 -55.76 1.09 -2.74
CA THR A 569 -55.98 0.31 -3.94
C THR A 569 -54.82 -0.62 -4.25
N CYS A 570 -53.57 -0.13 -4.11
CA CYS A 570 -52.36 -0.95 -4.30
C CYS A 570 -52.25 -2.06 -3.27
N GLU A 571 -52.53 -1.77 -1.99
CA GLU A 571 -52.49 -2.76 -0.91
C GLU A 571 -53.58 -3.84 -1.10
N PHE A 572 -54.82 -3.41 -1.45
CA PHE A 572 -55.91 -4.34 -1.70
C PHE A 572 -55.63 -5.26 -2.88
N ALA A 573 -55.14 -4.69 -3.99
CA ALA A 573 -54.81 -5.43 -5.20
C ALA A 573 -53.69 -6.46 -5.02
N ARG A 574 -52.79 -6.22 -4.08
CA ARG A 574 -51.74 -7.17 -3.68
C ARG A 574 -52.31 -8.45 -3.08
N TYR A 575 -53.41 -8.37 -2.30
CA TYR A 575 -54.02 -9.50 -1.65
C TYR A 575 -55.20 -10.12 -2.45
N ALA A 576 -55.71 -9.43 -3.46
CA ALA A 576 -56.84 -9.87 -4.30
C ALA A 576 -56.56 -9.64 -5.77
N PRO A 577 -55.79 -10.50 -6.48
CA PRO A 577 -55.27 -10.24 -7.83
C PRO A 577 -56.30 -10.34 -8.99
N ALA A 578 -57.60 -10.37 -8.73
CA ALA A 578 -58.65 -10.63 -9.72
C ALA A 578 -59.11 -9.43 -10.58
N GLN A 579 -58.40 -8.26 -10.54
CA GLN A 579 -58.82 -7.08 -11.29
C GLN A 579 -58.25 -7.04 -12.71
N ALA A 580 -59.03 -6.44 -13.63
CA ALA A 580 -58.76 -6.32 -15.06
C ALA A 580 -57.50 -5.49 -15.38
N SER A 581 -56.92 -5.70 -16.57
CA SER A 581 -55.73 -4.98 -17.06
C SER A 581 -55.88 -3.44 -17.06
N ASP A 582 -57.09 -2.97 -17.38
CA ASP A 582 -57.39 -1.52 -17.44
C ASP A 582 -57.31 -0.81 -16.08
N ALA A 583 -57.36 -1.56 -14.96
CA ALA A 583 -57.20 -1.00 -13.65
C ALA A 583 -55.74 -0.62 -13.34
N MET A 584 -54.74 -1.31 -13.92
CA MET A 584 -53.32 -1.00 -13.71
C MET A 584 -52.92 0.28 -14.44
N ASP A 585 -53.39 0.48 -15.69
CA ASP A 585 -53.07 1.71 -16.44
C ASP A 585 -53.63 2.95 -15.75
N LYS A 586 -54.88 2.90 -15.28
CA LYS A 586 -55.52 3.99 -14.54
C LYS A 586 -54.78 4.30 -13.22
N LEU A 587 -54.41 3.26 -12.50
CA LEU A 587 -53.70 3.42 -11.22
C LEU A 587 -52.29 4.00 -11.44
N TYR A 588 -51.61 3.59 -12.50
CA TYR A 588 -50.31 4.15 -12.87
C TYR A 588 -50.40 5.64 -13.17
N GLU A 589 -51.34 6.05 -14.03
CA GLU A 589 -51.59 7.45 -14.34
C GLU A 589 -51.94 8.28 -13.10
N GLN A 590 -52.82 7.78 -12.24
CA GLN A 590 -53.20 8.42 -10.99
C GLN A 590 -51.98 8.55 -10.04
N SER A 591 -51.12 7.53 -9.96
CA SER A 591 -49.91 7.61 -9.12
C SER A 591 -48.89 8.63 -9.60
N VAL A 592 -48.73 8.78 -10.93
CA VAL A 592 -47.84 9.77 -11.54
C VAL A 592 -48.39 11.19 -11.29
N ASP A 593 -49.71 11.36 -11.50
CA ASP A 593 -50.39 12.65 -11.33
C ASP A 593 -50.37 13.10 -9.84
N ALA A 594 -50.69 12.18 -8.94
CA ALA A 594 -50.67 12.45 -7.50
C ALA A 594 -49.29 12.89 -6.98
N ILE A 595 -48.21 12.24 -7.41
CA ILE A 595 -46.84 12.65 -7.07
C ILE A 595 -46.53 14.02 -7.69
N GLY A 596 -46.97 14.28 -8.91
CA GLY A 596 -46.79 15.57 -9.59
C GLY A 596 -47.48 16.72 -8.87
N LYS A 597 -48.74 16.52 -8.47
CA LYS A 597 -49.53 17.49 -7.68
C LYS A 597 -48.89 17.72 -6.30
N MET A 598 -48.51 16.66 -5.62
CA MET A 598 -47.86 16.68 -4.32
C MET A 598 -46.55 17.48 -4.35
N GLU A 599 -45.72 17.28 -5.39
CA GLU A 599 -44.45 17.99 -5.57
C GLU A 599 -44.65 19.50 -5.78
N ASN A 600 -45.75 19.90 -6.45
CA ASN A 600 -46.08 21.28 -6.67
C ASN A 600 -46.61 21.96 -5.39
N THR A 601 -47.29 21.23 -4.51
CA THR A 601 -47.90 21.73 -3.27
C THR A 601 -46.85 21.81 -2.15
N ILE A 602 -46.03 20.79 -1.97
CA ILE A 602 -44.97 20.78 -0.96
C ILE A 602 -43.70 21.42 -1.55
N LYS A 603 -43.75 22.69 -1.93
CA LYS A 603 -42.55 23.47 -2.27
C LYS A 603 -41.94 24.05 -1.01
N LYS A 604 -40.72 23.57 -0.68
CA LYS A 604 -39.80 24.27 0.23
C LYS A 604 -38.56 24.68 -0.52
#